data_66516b389a2cb6727a679a30186adf82
#
_entry.id   66516b389a2cb6727a679a30186adf82
#
_cell.length_a   1.000
_cell.length_b   1.000
_cell.length_c   1.000
_cell.angle_alpha   90.00
_cell.angle_beta   90.00
_cell.angle_gamma   90.00
#
_symmetry.space_group_name_H-M   'P 1'
#
loop_
_entity.id
_entity.type
_entity.pdbx_description
1 polymer ?
#
loop_
_entity_poly.entity_id
_entity_poly.type
_entity_poly.pdbx_seq_one_letter_code
_entity_poly.pdbx_strand_id
1 'polypeptide(L)'
;MPETEALQESTDLLTLSPLAPVQGIVVTDLVKTYKGGKKRALNGLSLSVAPGEAVGLVGPNGAGKTTFLSCLMGFLRYDSGNIEIDGLPPDCLEARRLVGYLPERLTFDRWMTGRDYMHYHHELAGMTESVRKYECEELLRRVELDAAAWGQAVKKYSRGMLQRLGFAQALLSKPKYLLLDEPASGMDPGGVLVVRNLLKELRKEGLTIILNSHQLDQIEKVCDRVIMIEAGAAKPIDTASDSAVDTTFDFCIKWLNGSHDGHRAEDLGALVQRHVIAIKDLNDGQAILTLHSDREAATILKMMVQSGFEVHNLSLLETRLEKLFAKKSS
;
A
#
# COMPACT_ATOMS: atom_id res chain seq x y z
N MET A 1 54.82 -56.97 -24.59
CA MET A 1 54.37 -55.63 -24.78
C MET A 1 52.87 -55.64 -24.78
N PRO A 2 52.17 -55.22 -23.75
CA PRO A 2 50.85 -54.64 -23.88
C PRO A 2 50.79 -53.19 -23.33
N GLU A 3 50.06 -52.39 -24.11
CA GLU A 3 49.81 -50.99 -23.96
C GLU A 3 48.96 -50.72 -22.73
N THR A 4 49.39 -49.70 -21.98
CA THR A 4 48.65 -49.19 -20.81
C THR A 4 47.77 -48.06 -21.30
N GLU A 5 46.46 -48.31 -21.46
CA GLU A 5 45.47 -47.27 -21.70
C GLU A 5 45.23 -46.49 -20.37
N ALA A 6 45.56 -45.22 -20.40
CA ALA A 6 45.28 -44.29 -19.35
C ALA A 6 43.81 -43.86 -19.42
N LEU A 7 43.02 -44.23 -18.41
CA LEU A 7 41.69 -43.72 -18.16
C LEU A 7 41.80 -42.24 -17.71
N GLN A 8 41.48 -41.32 -18.64
CA GLN A 8 41.21 -39.92 -18.30
C GLN A 8 39.77 -39.84 -17.72
N GLU A 9 39.67 -39.80 -16.44
CA GLU A 9 38.45 -39.36 -15.76
C GLU A 9 38.28 -37.86 -16.02
N SER A 10 37.38 -37.50 -16.91
CA SER A 10 36.88 -36.15 -17.10
C SER A 10 35.99 -35.78 -15.90
N THR A 11 36.58 -35.10 -14.95
CA THR A 11 35.84 -34.43 -13.87
C THR A 11 35.16 -33.18 -14.41
N ASP A 12 33.99 -33.36 -15.01
CA ASP A 12 33.08 -32.26 -15.31
C ASP A 12 32.59 -31.67 -13.95
N LEU A 13 33.36 -30.75 -13.42
CA LEU A 13 32.91 -29.81 -12.43
C LEU A 13 31.81 -28.97 -13.09
N LEU A 14 30.55 -29.36 -12.87
CA LEU A 14 29.39 -28.50 -13.07
C LEU A 14 29.62 -27.22 -12.28
N THR A 15 30.20 -26.22 -12.92
CA THR A 15 30.19 -24.86 -12.45
C THR A 15 28.73 -24.42 -12.44
N LEU A 16 28.07 -24.60 -11.28
CA LEU A 16 26.82 -23.93 -10.99
C LEU A 16 27.10 -22.44 -11.17
N SER A 17 26.66 -21.88 -12.30
CA SER A 17 26.60 -20.42 -12.44
C SER A 17 25.91 -19.86 -11.20
N PRO A 18 26.48 -18.86 -10.52
CA PRO A 18 25.81 -18.25 -9.40
C PRO A 18 24.42 -17.83 -9.86
N LEU A 19 23.40 -18.39 -9.23
CA LEU A 19 22.01 -17.93 -9.42
C LEU A 19 22.03 -16.41 -9.33
N ALA A 20 21.46 -15.74 -10.32
CA ALA A 20 21.34 -14.29 -10.29
C ALA A 20 20.79 -13.88 -8.92
N PRO A 21 21.37 -12.87 -8.27
CA PRO A 21 20.94 -12.50 -6.92
C PRO A 21 19.43 -12.25 -6.93
N VAL A 22 18.73 -12.88 -6.02
CA VAL A 22 17.30 -12.71 -5.84
C VAL A 22 17.07 -11.23 -5.56
N GLN A 23 16.49 -10.51 -6.53
CA GLN A 23 16.14 -9.11 -6.34
C GLN A 23 14.72 -9.02 -5.78
N GLY A 24 14.52 -8.08 -4.87
CA GLY A 24 13.23 -7.88 -4.24
C GLY A 24 13.22 -8.36 -2.78
N ILE A 25 12.02 -8.43 -2.22
CA ILE A 25 11.79 -8.98 -0.88
C ILE A 25 11.22 -10.38 -1.04
N VAL A 26 11.84 -11.38 -0.42
CA VAL A 26 11.38 -12.77 -0.41
C VAL A 26 11.25 -13.25 1.03
N VAL A 27 10.08 -13.81 1.33
CA VAL A 27 9.74 -14.36 2.65
C VAL A 27 9.23 -15.77 2.47
N THR A 28 9.81 -16.72 3.22
CA THR A 28 9.48 -18.13 3.11
C THR A 28 9.20 -18.71 4.49
N ASP A 29 8.00 -19.28 4.66
CA ASP A 29 7.55 -20.05 5.83
C ASP A 29 7.82 -19.35 7.18
N LEU A 30 7.62 -18.04 7.23
CA LEU A 30 7.94 -17.22 8.39
C LEU A 30 7.01 -17.54 9.56
N VAL A 31 7.61 -17.87 10.70
CA VAL A 31 6.89 -18.18 11.94
C VAL A 31 7.34 -17.26 13.05
N LYS A 32 6.38 -16.71 13.79
CA LYS A 32 6.62 -15.91 14.99
C LYS A 32 5.58 -16.18 16.07
N THR A 33 6.05 -16.56 17.26
CA THR A 33 5.24 -16.73 18.46
C THR A 33 5.76 -15.82 19.57
N TYR A 34 4.88 -15.06 20.20
CA TYR A 34 5.27 -14.21 21.34
C TYR A 34 5.47 -15.05 22.61
N LYS A 35 6.39 -14.58 23.48
CA LYS A 35 6.70 -15.22 24.77
C LYS A 35 5.40 -15.47 25.56
N GLY A 36 5.22 -16.71 26.03
CA GLY A 36 4.00 -17.17 26.69
C GLY A 36 3.24 -18.24 25.88
N GLY A 37 3.67 -18.54 24.64
CA GLY A 37 3.26 -19.72 23.85
C GLY A 37 1.81 -19.74 23.36
N LYS A 38 0.97 -18.76 23.75
CA LYS A 38 -0.47 -18.79 23.51
C LYS A 38 -0.91 -18.21 22.16
N LYS A 39 -0.08 -17.37 21.50
CA LYS A 39 -0.47 -16.75 20.24
C LYS A 39 0.67 -16.76 19.23
N ARG A 40 0.51 -17.57 18.18
CA ARG A 40 1.34 -17.54 16.99
C ARG A 40 0.88 -16.37 16.13
N ALA A 41 1.74 -15.34 16.02
CA ALA A 41 1.43 -14.12 15.28
C ALA A 41 1.70 -14.26 13.78
N LEU A 42 2.72 -15.06 13.40
CA LEU A 42 3.00 -15.47 12.03
C LEU A 42 3.05 -17.00 11.99
N ASN A 43 2.41 -17.60 10.99
CA ASN A 43 2.17 -19.02 10.92
C ASN A 43 2.45 -19.56 9.50
N GLY A 44 3.74 -19.63 9.12
CA GLY A 44 4.16 -20.05 7.79
C GLY A 44 3.87 -18.99 6.72
N LEU A 45 4.05 -17.69 7.07
CA LEU A 45 3.81 -16.62 6.13
C LEU A 45 4.86 -16.64 5.02
N SER A 46 4.41 -16.78 3.76
CA SER A 46 5.26 -16.74 2.57
C SER A 46 4.72 -15.72 1.58
N LEU A 47 5.58 -14.83 1.09
CA LEU A 47 5.27 -13.83 0.06
C LEU A 47 6.55 -13.34 -0.63
N SER A 48 6.39 -12.74 -1.79
CA SER A 48 7.47 -12.04 -2.47
C SER A 48 6.99 -10.68 -2.94
N VAL A 49 7.91 -9.71 -3.03
CA VAL A 49 7.65 -8.37 -3.59
C VAL A 49 8.74 -8.07 -4.60
N ALA A 50 8.37 -7.85 -5.85
CA ALA A 50 9.30 -7.53 -6.91
C ALA A 50 9.82 -6.09 -6.80
N PRO A 51 11.03 -5.78 -7.31
CA PRO A 51 11.51 -4.39 -7.40
C PRO A 51 10.53 -3.51 -8.19
N GLY A 52 10.22 -2.32 -7.66
CA GLY A 52 9.29 -1.37 -8.26
C GLY A 52 7.81 -1.71 -8.06
N GLU A 53 7.49 -2.83 -7.42
CA GLU A 53 6.11 -3.24 -7.13
C GLU A 53 5.56 -2.50 -5.91
N ALA A 54 4.30 -2.06 -5.97
CA ALA A 54 3.57 -1.56 -4.82
C ALA A 54 2.58 -2.63 -4.33
N VAL A 55 2.77 -3.12 -3.11
CA VAL A 55 1.98 -4.18 -2.50
C VAL A 55 1.21 -3.66 -1.30
N GLY A 56 -0.10 -3.85 -1.30
CA GLY A 56 -0.98 -3.58 -0.16
C GLY A 56 -1.06 -4.78 0.78
N LEU A 57 -0.84 -4.58 2.07
CA LEU A 57 -1.10 -5.57 3.11
C LEU A 57 -2.42 -5.26 3.79
N VAL A 58 -3.33 -6.22 3.77
CA VAL A 58 -4.66 -6.08 4.37
C VAL A 58 -4.93 -7.25 5.31
N GLY A 59 -5.90 -7.09 6.19
CA GLY A 59 -6.32 -8.14 7.11
C GLY A 59 -6.83 -7.58 8.43
N PRO A 60 -7.53 -8.39 9.24
CA PRO A 60 -8.10 -7.94 10.50
C PRO A 60 -7.04 -7.51 11.52
N ASN A 61 -7.46 -6.80 12.55
CA ASN A 61 -6.59 -6.44 13.66
C ASN A 61 -6.06 -7.70 14.35
N GLY A 62 -4.73 -7.73 14.58
CA GLY A 62 -4.07 -8.89 15.17
C GLY A 62 -3.79 -10.03 14.18
N ALA A 63 -3.98 -9.84 12.88
CA ALA A 63 -3.65 -10.84 11.84
C ALA A 63 -2.14 -11.09 11.68
N GLY A 64 -1.27 -10.22 12.21
CA GLY A 64 0.18 -10.37 12.11
C GLY A 64 0.88 -9.31 11.26
N LYS A 65 0.18 -8.35 10.65
CA LYS A 65 0.74 -7.35 9.73
C LYS A 65 1.92 -6.56 10.32
N THR A 66 1.72 -5.90 11.45
CA THR A 66 2.79 -5.15 12.16
C THR A 66 3.91 -6.05 12.67
N THR A 67 3.58 -7.31 13.06
CA THR A 67 4.58 -8.31 13.43
C THR A 67 5.46 -8.67 12.22
N PHE A 68 4.85 -8.87 11.06
CA PHE A 68 5.57 -9.11 9.81
C PHE A 68 6.50 -7.95 9.44
N LEU A 69 5.98 -6.71 9.44
CA LEU A 69 6.82 -5.52 9.17
C LEU A 69 7.97 -5.40 10.17
N SER A 70 7.75 -5.70 11.45
CA SER A 70 8.80 -5.68 12.47
C SER A 70 9.87 -6.75 12.24
N CYS A 71 9.51 -7.94 11.76
CA CYS A 71 10.47 -8.98 11.36
C CYS A 71 11.24 -8.55 10.10
N LEU A 72 10.56 -8.00 9.11
CA LEU A 72 11.16 -7.51 7.86
C LEU A 72 12.17 -6.37 8.10
N MET A 73 11.94 -5.54 9.13
CA MET A 73 12.88 -4.48 9.56
C MET A 73 14.04 -5.00 10.45
N GLY A 74 14.03 -6.29 10.79
CA GLY A 74 15.01 -6.85 11.74
C GLY A 74 14.85 -6.33 13.17
N PHE A 75 13.70 -5.69 13.51
CA PHE A 75 13.41 -5.23 14.88
C PHE A 75 12.95 -6.39 15.77
N LEU A 76 12.35 -7.42 15.16
CA LEU A 76 11.83 -8.58 15.86
C LEU A 76 12.41 -9.85 15.24
N ARG A 77 13.07 -10.68 16.06
CA ARG A 77 13.53 -12.00 15.63
C ARG A 77 12.35 -12.93 15.45
N TYR A 78 12.31 -13.64 14.34
CA TYR A 78 11.34 -14.71 14.06
C TYR A 78 11.86 -16.05 14.57
N ASP A 79 10.96 -17.03 14.70
CA ASP A 79 11.28 -18.33 15.30
C ASP A 79 11.79 -19.33 14.24
N SER A 80 11.23 -19.28 13.03
CA SER A 80 11.67 -20.06 11.87
C SER A 80 11.22 -19.41 10.54
N GLY A 81 11.70 -19.94 9.43
CA GLY A 81 11.50 -19.40 8.10
C GLY A 81 12.69 -18.52 7.66
N ASN A 82 12.51 -17.80 6.56
CA ASN A 82 13.55 -16.93 6.00
C ASN A 82 12.96 -15.61 5.50
N ILE A 83 13.75 -14.53 5.61
CA ILE A 83 13.50 -13.22 5.00
C ILE A 83 14.76 -12.78 4.27
N GLU A 84 14.62 -12.39 3.02
CA GLU A 84 15.69 -11.81 2.22
C GLU A 84 15.23 -10.49 1.60
N ILE A 85 16.11 -9.50 1.65
CA ILE A 85 15.97 -8.19 0.99
C ILE A 85 17.13 -8.07 0.01
N ASP A 86 16.89 -8.21 -1.28
CA ASP A 86 17.94 -8.35 -2.32
C ASP A 86 18.97 -9.45 -1.98
N GLY A 87 18.53 -10.57 -1.43
CA GLY A 87 19.39 -11.68 -1.01
C GLY A 87 20.11 -11.46 0.32
N LEU A 88 19.84 -10.36 1.01
CA LEU A 88 20.44 -10.02 2.30
C LEU A 88 19.49 -10.29 3.47
N PRO A 89 19.98 -10.77 4.62
CA PRO A 89 19.15 -10.93 5.81
C PRO A 89 18.76 -9.56 6.39
N PRO A 90 17.55 -9.42 6.98
CA PRO A 90 16.99 -8.12 7.39
C PRO A 90 17.70 -7.47 8.58
N ASP A 91 18.51 -8.23 9.33
CA ASP A 91 19.24 -7.75 10.49
C ASP A 91 20.63 -7.20 10.14
N CYS A 92 21.12 -7.34 8.89
CA CYS A 92 22.36 -6.75 8.45
C CYS A 92 22.22 -5.25 8.12
N LEU A 93 23.30 -4.50 8.23
CA LEU A 93 23.32 -3.05 7.99
C LEU A 93 23.02 -2.70 6.54
N GLU A 94 23.52 -3.50 5.61
CA GLU A 94 23.34 -3.35 4.17
C GLU A 94 21.87 -3.42 3.78
N ALA A 95 21.13 -4.42 4.29
CA ALA A 95 19.70 -4.55 4.05
C ALA A 95 18.92 -3.37 4.65
N ARG A 96 19.27 -2.94 5.87
CA ARG A 96 18.62 -1.79 6.53
C ARG A 96 18.79 -0.49 5.79
N ARG A 97 19.93 -0.28 5.11
CA ARG A 97 20.16 0.90 4.26
C ARG A 97 19.26 0.96 3.04
N LEU A 98 18.76 -0.19 2.58
CA LEU A 98 17.84 -0.28 1.43
C LEU A 98 16.40 0.07 1.82
N VAL A 99 16.08 0.13 3.11
CA VAL A 99 14.69 0.20 3.58
C VAL A 99 14.42 1.52 4.30
N GLY A 100 13.41 2.25 3.82
CA GLY A 100 12.77 3.32 4.55
C GLY A 100 11.53 2.80 5.28
N TYR A 101 11.27 3.29 6.48
CA TYR A 101 10.14 2.83 7.28
C TYR A 101 9.38 3.98 7.91
N LEU A 102 8.07 3.97 7.76
CA LEU A 102 7.13 4.86 8.43
C LEU A 102 6.24 4.03 9.35
N PRO A 103 6.43 4.07 10.68
CA PRO A 103 5.59 3.34 11.62
C PRO A 103 4.22 4.02 11.82
N GLU A 104 3.21 3.25 12.22
CA GLU A 104 1.89 3.76 12.62
C GLU A 104 1.99 4.81 13.73
N ARG A 105 2.85 4.55 14.73
CA ARG A 105 3.07 5.44 15.87
C ARG A 105 4.41 6.14 15.74
N LEU A 106 4.33 7.41 15.38
CA LEU A 106 5.51 8.25 15.26
C LEU A 106 5.95 8.77 16.62
N THR A 107 7.23 8.59 16.92
CA THR A 107 7.86 9.16 18.13
C THR A 107 8.91 10.16 17.69
N PHE A 108 8.76 11.39 18.13
CA PHE A 108 9.68 12.50 17.83
C PHE A 108 10.23 13.10 19.10
N ASP A 109 11.45 13.62 19.03
CA ASP A 109 11.93 14.55 20.05
C ASP A 109 11.13 15.86 19.93
N ARG A 110 10.25 16.08 20.89
CA ARG A 110 9.26 17.15 20.85
C ARG A 110 9.86 18.55 20.94
N TRP A 111 11.13 18.68 21.30
CA TRP A 111 11.84 19.95 21.47
C TRP A 111 12.63 20.33 20.24
N MET A 112 13.01 19.39 19.40
CA MET A 112 13.65 19.65 18.12
C MET A 112 12.71 20.40 17.20
N THR A 113 13.27 21.22 16.31
CA THR A 113 12.52 21.74 15.16
C THR A 113 12.43 20.66 14.08
N GLY A 114 11.48 20.79 13.13
CA GLY A 114 11.38 19.85 12.01
C GLY A 114 12.68 19.80 11.19
N ARG A 115 13.34 20.93 11.00
CA ARG A 115 14.65 21.02 10.33
C ARG A 115 15.73 20.30 11.10
N ASP A 116 15.86 20.56 12.41
CA ASP A 116 16.89 19.93 13.23
C ASP A 116 16.68 18.41 13.31
N TYR A 117 15.44 17.96 13.37
CA TYR A 117 15.08 16.55 13.31
C TYR A 117 15.58 15.89 12.01
N MET A 118 15.34 16.51 10.87
CA MET A 118 15.81 16.01 9.56
C MET A 118 17.35 16.02 9.49
N HIS A 119 18.02 17.08 9.97
CA HIS A 119 19.47 17.16 10.00
C HIS A 119 20.08 16.06 10.88
N TYR A 120 19.51 15.83 12.05
CA TYR A 120 19.94 14.77 12.97
C TYR A 120 19.84 13.38 12.31
N HIS A 121 18.71 13.08 11.66
CA HIS A 121 18.55 11.79 10.97
C HIS A 121 19.44 11.65 9.74
N HIS A 122 19.72 12.73 9.04
CA HIS A 122 20.67 12.75 7.93
C HIS A 122 22.08 12.38 8.40
N GLU A 123 22.50 12.90 9.55
CA GLU A 123 23.78 12.57 10.16
C GLU A 123 23.83 11.12 10.65
N LEU A 124 22.79 10.64 11.32
CA LEU A 124 22.68 9.25 11.75
C LEU A 124 22.73 8.26 10.57
N ALA A 125 22.20 8.64 9.41
CA ALA A 125 22.29 7.85 8.18
C ALA A 125 23.70 7.83 7.57
N GLY A 126 24.66 8.59 8.14
CA GLY A 126 26.03 8.70 7.65
C GLY A 126 26.14 9.41 6.31
N MET A 127 25.21 10.31 5.99
CA MET A 127 25.17 11.03 4.72
C MET A 127 26.10 12.26 4.76
N THR A 128 26.46 12.73 3.56
CA THR A 128 27.46 13.79 3.41
C THR A 128 26.96 15.16 3.94
N GLU A 129 27.69 15.77 4.85
CA GLU A 129 27.31 17.04 5.48
C GLU A 129 27.09 18.20 4.49
N SER A 130 27.89 18.27 3.44
CA SER A 130 27.83 19.38 2.45
C SER A 130 26.49 19.48 1.72
N VAL A 131 25.74 18.40 1.62
CA VAL A 131 24.41 18.34 0.96
C VAL A 131 23.25 18.30 1.95
N ARG A 132 23.50 18.18 3.24
CA ARG A 132 22.50 17.97 4.31
C ARG A 132 21.34 18.96 4.21
N LYS A 133 21.65 20.25 4.20
CA LYS A 133 20.63 21.29 4.14
C LYS A 133 19.73 21.15 2.91
N TYR A 134 20.35 20.96 1.76
CA TYR A 134 19.62 20.85 0.49
C TYR A 134 18.70 19.62 0.47
N GLU A 135 19.24 18.43 0.78
CA GLU A 135 18.48 17.18 0.75
C GLU A 135 17.34 17.16 1.78
N CYS A 136 17.58 17.68 2.98
CA CYS A 136 16.54 17.76 4.01
C CYS A 136 15.42 18.73 3.61
N GLU A 137 15.75 19.91 3.11
CA GLU A 137 14.75 20.90 2.69
C GLU A 137 13.98 20.45 1.45
N GLU A 138 14.63 19.74 0.52
CA GLU A 138 13.97 19.15 -0.64
C GLU A 138 12.93 18.11 -0.22
N LEU A 139 13.27 17.20 0.69
CA LEU A 139 12.35 16.20 1.21
C LEU A 139 11.18 16.84 1.96
N LEU A 140 11.43 17.87 2.76
CA LEU A 140 10.36 18.60 3.47
C LEU A 140 9.39 19.27 2.50
N ARG A 141 9.88 19.82 1.38
CA ARG A 141 9.02 20.35 0.31
C ARG A 141 8.25 19.24 -0.39
N ARG A 142 8.93 18.13 -0.70
CA ARG A 142 8.33 16.99 -1.40
C ARG A 142 7.14 16.39 -0.64
N VAL A 143 7.21 16.35 0.69
CA VAL A 143 6.09 15.90 1.53
C VAL A 143 5.08 17.02 1.82
N GLU A 144 5.21 18.17 1.17
CA GLU A 144 4.36 19.36 1.35
C GLU A 144 4.26 19.84 2.80
N LEU A 145 5.34 19.73 3.57
CA LEU A 145 5.42 20.37 4.88
C LEU A 145 5.74 21.85 4.71
N ASP A 146 4.84 22.73 5.19
CA ASP A 146 4.98 24.17 5.07
C ASP A 146 6.35 24.65 5.59
N ALA A 147 7.06 25.46 4.80
CA ALA A 147 8.37 26.00 5.14
C ALA A 147 8.35 26.85 6.42
N ALA A 148 7.23 27.53 6.72
CA ALA A 148 7.03 28.28 7.95
C ALA A 148 7.05 27.38 9.20
N ALA A 149 6.77 26.09 9.05
CA ALA A 149 6.79 25.13 10.13
C ALA A 149 8.19 24.55 10.41
N TRP A 150 9.12 24.54 9.44
CA TRP A 150 10.41 23.84 9.58
C TRP A 150 11.23 24.30 10.79
N GLY A 151 11.15 25.58 11.13
CA GLY A 151 11.82 26.14 12.32
C GLY A 151 11.00 26.07 13.60
N GLN A 152 9.80 25.50 13.56
CA GLN A 152 8.96 25.35 14.74
C GLN A 152 9.26 24.03 15.47
N ALA A 153 9.20 24.04 16.79
CA ALA A 153 9.35 22.81 17.59
C ALA A 153 8.27 21.79 17.25
N VAL A 154 8.66 20.53 17.07
CA VAL A 154 7.78 19.42 16.66
C VAL A 154 6.58 19.22 17.59
N LYS A 155 6.68 19.62 18.88
CA LYS A 155 5.55 19.63 19.82
C LYS A 155 4.36 20.49 19.38
N LYS A 156 4.57 21.43 18.46
CA LYS A 156 3.51 22.32 17.90
C LYS A 156 2.90 21.78 16.60
N TYR A 157 3.44 20.66 16.10
CA TYR A 157 2.97 20.08 14.85
C TYR A 157 1.59 19.42 15.02
N SER A 158 0.73 19.60 14.04
CA SER A 158 -0.48 18.80 13.89
C SER A 158 -0.11 17.34 13.54
N ARG A 159 -1.08 16.43 13.69
CA ARG A 159 -0.87 15.02 13.34
C ARG A 159 -0.44 14.85 11.86
N GLY A 160 -1.06 15.58 10.94
CA GLY A 160 -0.68 15.57 9.53
C GLY A 160 0.75 16.08 9.29
N MET A 161 1.19 17.13 10.01
CA MET A 161 2.56 17.63 9.92
C MET A 161 3.57 16.61 10.45
N LEU A 162 3.26 15.91 11.55
CA LEU A 162 4.09 14.83 12.08
C LEU A 162 4.21 13.68 11.07
N GLN A 163 3.11 13.32 10.42
CA GLN A 163 3.11 12.27 9.42
C GLN A 163 3.97 12.64 8.21
N ARG A 164 3.86 13.88 7.71
CA ARG A 164 4.70 14.39 6.62
C ARG A 164 6.18 14.42 7.00
N LEU A 165 6.51 14.83 8.23
CA LEU A 165 7.89 14.78 8.74
C LEU A 165 8.42 13.34 8.80
N GLY A 166 7.60 12.38 9.24
CA GLY A 166 7.94 10.95 9.25
C GLY A 166 8.17 10.41 7.83
N PHE A 167 7.36 10.82 6.85
CA PHE A 167 7.61 10.48 5.44
C PHE A 167 8.95 11.02 4.95
N ALA A 168 9.25 12.31 5.22
CA ALA A 168 10.53 12.90 4.83
C ALA A 168 11.71 12.12 5.43
N GLN A 169 11.61 11.72 6.69
CA GLN A 169 12.63 10.89 7.35
C GLN A 169 12.75 9.52 6.70
N ALA A 170 11.64 8.84 6.39
CA ALA A 170 11.65 7.52 5.77
C ALA A 170 12.29 7.52 4.36
N LEU A 171 12.24 8.65 3.66
CA LEU A 171 12.82 8.82 2.33
C LEU A 171 14.29 9.31 2.35
N LEU A 172 14.81 9.70 3.51
CA LEU A 172 16.06 10.42 3.63
C LEU A 172 17.27 9.65 3.07
N SER A 173 17.36 8.35 3.34
CA SER A 173 18.44 7.48 2.86
C SER A 173 18.30 7.05 1.40
N LYS A 174 17.35 7.62 0.65
CA LYS A 174 17.01 7.20 -0.73
C LYS A 174 16.78 5.68 -0.82
N PRO A 175 15.84 5.15 -0.04
CA PRO A 175 15.64 3.71 0.07
C PRO A 175 15.19 3.10 -1.25
N LYS A 176 15.47 1.81 -1.44
CA LYS A 176 14.94 0.99 -2.53
C LYS A 176 13.56 0.42 -2.19
N TYR A 177 13.30 0.22 -0.91
CA TYR A 177 12.07 -0.35 -0.34
C TYR A 177 11.48 0.62 0.67
N LEU A 178 10.21 0.97 0.54
CA LEU A 178 9.49 1.82 1.48
C LEU A 178 8.37 1.03 2.16
N LEU A 179 8.51 0.84 3.46
CA LEU A 179 7.53 0.17 4.30
C LEU A 179 6.69 1.21 5.04
N LEU A 180 5.39 1.13 4.89
CA LEU A 180 4.45 2.11 5.44
C LEU A 180 3.39 1.41 6.29
N ASP A 181 3.35 1.75 7.57
CA ASP A 181 2.35 1.24 8.51
C ASP A 181 1.34 2.34 8.83
N GLU A 182 0.13 2.25 8.26
CA GLU A 182 -0.97 3.21 8.40
C GLU A 182 -0.59 4.68 8.07
N PRO A 183 -0.01 4.96 6.89
CA PRO A 183 0.61 6.26 6.57
C PRO A 183 -0.34 7.46 6.58
N ALA A 184 -1.63 7.25 6.39
CA ALA A 184 -2.65 8.31 6.36
C ALA A 184 -3.55 8.31 7.60
N SER A 185 -3.21 7.51 8.64
CA SER A 185 -4.04 7.38 9.83
C SER A 185 -4.23 8.70 10.55
N GLY A 186 -5.51 9.11 10.72
CA GLY A 186 -5.91 10.32 11.45
C GLY A 186 -5.54 11.63 10.75
N MET A 187 -5.30 11.60 9.45
CA MET A 187 -5.23 12.79 8.60
C MET A 187 -6.64 13.22 8.16
N ASP A 188 -6.77 14.50 7.84
CA ASP A 188 -7.94 15.03 7.14
C ASP A 188 -7.95 14.55 5.67
N PRO A 189 -9.08 14.67 4.95
CA PRO A 189 -9.17 14.22 3.56
C PRO A 189 -8.13 14.85 2.63
N GLY A 190 -7.75 16.11 2.87
CA GLY A 190 -6.70 16.78 2.11
C GLY A 190 -5.32 16.14 2.33
N GLY A 191 -4.98 15.83 3.57
CA GLY A 191 -3.74 15.15 3.93
C GLY A 191 -3.66 13.74 3.34
N VAL A 192 -4.77 13.00 3.35
CA VAL A 192 -4.88 11.68 2.72
C VAL A 192 -4.59 11.76 1.21
N LEU A 193 -5.12 12.79 0.53
CA LEU A 193 -4.86 13.01 -0.89
C LEU A 193 -3.38 13.29 -1.19
N VAL A 194 -2.74 14.11 -0.36
CA VAL A 194 -1.29 14.41 -0.48
C VAL A 194 -0.47 13.13 -0.36
N VAL A 195 -0.71 12.31 0.68
CA VAL A 195 -0.01 11.03 0.85
C VAL A 195 -0.21 10.12 -0.36
N ARG A 196 -1.44 9.99 -0.85
CA ARG A 196 -1.73 9.18 -2.03
C ARG A 196 -0.99 9.64 -3.28
N ASN A 197 -0.94 10.95 -3.53
CA ASN A 197 -0.22 11.50 -4.68
C ASN A 197 1.28 11.27 -4.56
N LEU A 198 1.85 11.50 -3.37
CA LEU A 198 3.26 11.21 -3.08
C LEU A 198 3.60 9.73 -3.36
N LEU A 199 2.77 8.79 -2.88
CA LEU A 199 3.00 7.37 -3.13
C LEU A 199 2.94 7.00 -4.62
N LYS A 200 2.02 7.62 -5.38
CA LYS A 200 1.95 7.43 -6.83
C LYS A 200 3.18 7.97 -7.56
N GLU A 201 3.74 9.08 -7.12
CA GLU A 201 4.98 9.65 -7.66
C GLU A 201 6.18 8.75 -7.37
N LEU A 202 6.35 8.33 -6.10
CA LEU A 202 7.41 7.44 -5.68
C LEU A 202 7.39 6.11 -6.44
N ARG A 203 6.18 5.57 -6.68
CA ARG A 203 6.01 4.38 -7.50
C ARG A 203 6.46 4.58 -8.95
N LYS A 204 6.11 5.72 -9.57
CA LYS A 204 6.57 6.06 -10.93
C LYS A 204 8.10 6.19 -11.03
N GLU A 205 8.75 6.57 -9.94
CA GLU A 205 10.21 6.61 -9.81
C GLU A 205 10.84 5.22 -9.62
N GLY A 206 10.03 4.16 -9.54
CA GLY A 206 10.51 2.78 -9.39
C GLY A 206 10.73 2.33 -7.96
N LEU A 207 10.26 3.10 -6.96
CA LEU A 207 10.35 2.71 -5.55
C LEU A 207 9.43 1.52 -5.28
N THR A 208 9.95 0.49 -4.61
CA THR A 208 9.16 -0.64 -4.14
C THR A 208 8.43 -0.25 -2.85
N ILE A 209 7.12 -0.47 -2.80
CA ILE A 209 6.30 -0.01 -1.68
C ILE A 209 5.56 -1.19 -1.05
N ILE A 210 5.64 -1.34 0.27
CA ILE A 210 4.75 -2.18 1.07
C ILE A 210 3.88 -1.27 1.93
N LEU A 211 2.59 -1.25 1.64
CA LEU A 211 1.60 -0.40 2.28
C LEU A 211 0.67 -1.23 3.16
N ASN A 212 0.80 -1.11 4.49
CA ASN A 212 -0.21 -1.60 5.41
C ASN A 212 -1.23 -0.50 5.68
N SER A 213 -2.49 -0.73 5.33
CA SER A 213 -3.59 0.19 5.64
C SER A 213 -4.91 -0.55 5.81
N HIS A 214 -5.76 -0.02 6.69
CA HIS A 214 -7.15 -0.45 6.81
C HIS A 214 -8.08 0.31 5.85
N GLN A 215 -7.58 1.37 5.18
CA GLN A 215 -8.30 2.15 4.18
C GLN A 215 -8.14 1.49 2.81
N LEU A 216 -9.06 0.59 2.47
CA LEU A 216 -8.99 -0.24 1.26
C LEU A 216 -8.98 0.58 -0.03
N ASP A 217 -9.67 1.72 -0.05
CA ASP A 217 -9.68 2.66 -1.18
C ASP A 217 -8.29 3.27 -1.48
N GLN A 218 -7.45 3.44 -0.45
CA GLN A 218 -6.07 3.90 -0.62
C GLN A 218 -5.23 2.81 -1.28
N ILE A 219 -5.38 1.57 -0.81
CA ILE A 219 -4.66 0.41 -1.33
C ILE A 219 -4.99 0.20 -2.80
N GLU A 220 -6.27 0.19 -3.19
CA GLU A 220 -6.70 0.03 -4.58
C GLU A 220 -6.14 1.10 -5.53
N LYS A 221 -5.98 2.34 -5.03
CA LYS A 221 -5.52 3.47 -5.84
C LYS A 221 -4.00 3.57 -5.98
N VAL A 222 -3.24 2.88 -5.14
CA VAL A 222 -1.78 2.96 -5.06
C VAL A 222 -1.10 1.65 -5.42
N CYS A 223 -1.63 0.51 -4.96
CA CYS A 223 -0.96 -0.77 -5.05
C CYS A 223 -1.27 -1.53 -6.34
N ASP A 224 -0.30 -2.30 -6.83
CA ASP A 224 -0.43 -3.20 -7.97
C ASP A 224 -1.14 -4.49 -7.58
N ARG A 225 -0.86 -4.95 -6.36
CA ARG A 225 -1.33 -6.21 -5.81
C ARG A 225 -1.65 -6.06 -4.32
N VAL A 226 -2.55 -6.90 -3.86
CA VAL A 226 -2.96 -6.94 -2.46
C VAL A 226 -2.70 -8.33 -1.89
N ILE A 227 -2.12 -8.39 -0.71
CA ILE A 227 -1.90 -9.61 0.06
C ILE A 227 -2.73 -9.53 1.34
N MET A 228 -3.62 -10.48 1.51
CA MET A 228 -4.37 -10.64 2.75
C MET A 228 -3.52 -11.42 3.76
N ILE A 229 -3.36 -10.87 4.96
CA ILE A 229 -2.79 -11.60 6.09
C ILE A 229 -3.93 -11.98 7.03
N GLU A 230 -4.11 -13.27 7.23
CA GLU A 230 -5.13 -13.84 8.12
C GLU A 230 -4.53 -14.94 8.98
N ALA A 231 -4.75 -14.88 10.29
CA ALA A 231 -4.20 -15.82 11.26
C ALA A 231 -2.68 -16.08 11.09
N GLY A 232 -1.92 -15.06 10.71
CA GLY A 232 -0.47 -15.12 10.51
C GLY A 232 0.00 -15.75 9.21
N ALA A 233 -0.90 -16.09 8.28
CA ALA A 233 -0.56 -16.61 6.95
C ALA A 233 -0.93 -15.59 5.86
N ALA A 234 -0.15 -15.55 4.77
CA ALA A 234 -0.43 -14.72 3.62
C ALA A 234 -1.29 -15.47 2.60
N LYS A 235 -2.30 -14.78 2.09
CA LYS A 235 -3.15 -15.25 0.99
C LYS A 235 -3.14 -14.17 -0.09
N PRO A 236 -2.64 -14.42 -1.31
CA PRO A 236 -2.74 -13.47 -2.39
C PRO A 236 -4.21 -13.21 -2.70
N ILE A 237 -4.57 -11.96 -2.90
CA ILE A 237 -5.84 -11.57 -3.47
C ILE A 237 -5.56 -11.17 -4.91
N ASP A 238 -5.97 -12.00 -5.84
CA ASP A 238 -5.85 -11.70 -7.26
C ASP A 238 -6.94 -10.69 -7.64
N THR A 239 -6.55 -9.42 -7.68
CA THR A 239 -7.45 -8.34 -8.09
C THR A 239 -7.77 -8.39 -9.59
N ALA A 240 -7.00 -9.13 -10.38
CA ALA A 240 -7.16 -9.23 -11.83
C ALA A 240 -7.91 -10.51 -12.27
N SER A 241 -7.76 -11.64 -11.57
CA SER A 241 -8.27 -12.95 -11.99
C SER A 241 -9.56 -13.41 -11.30
N ASP A 242 -10.02 -12.73 -10.24
CA ASP A 242 -11.36 -12.99 -9.67
C ASP A 242 -12.51 -12.51 -10.61
N SER A 243 -12.26 -12.51 -11.91
CA SER A 243 -13.26 -12.31 -12.97
C SER A 243 -14.31 -13.44 -13.06
N ALA A 244 -14.18 -14.50 -12.24
CA ALA A 244 -15.14 -15.59 -12.17
C ALA A 244 -16.14 -15.52 -11.00
N VAL A 245 -16.00 -14.54 -10.11
CA VAL A 245 -17.05 -14.23 -9.13
C VAL A 245 -17.87 -13.09 -9.72
N ASP A 246 -19.19 -13.25 -9.79
CA ASP A 246 -20.18 -12.19 -10.11
C ASP A 246 -19.93 -10.96 -9.23
N THR A 247 -18.90 -10.19 -9.57
CA THR A 247 -18.54 -8.97 -8.85
C THR A 247 -19.42 -7.86 -9.36
N THR A 248 -20.58 -7.75 -8.75
CA THR A 248 -21.46 -6.61 -8.93
C THR A 248 -21.05 -5.48 -8.00
N PHE A 249 -21.14 -4.25 -8.44
CA PHE A 249 -20.80 -3.06 -7.69
C PHE A 249 -22.01 -2.18 -7.50
N ASP A 250 -22.15 -1.58 -6.31
CA ASP A 250 -23.22 -0.63 -6.04
C ASP A 250 -22.70 0.79 -6.24
N PHE A 251 -23.30 1.46 -7.22
CA PHE A 251 -23.02 2.86 -7.52
C PHE A 251 -24.14 3.73 -7.01
N CYS A 252 -23.79 4.79 -6.28
CA CYS A 252 -24.71 5.85 -5.91
C CYS A 252 -24.62 6.96 -6.94
N ILE A 253 -25.72 7.26 -7.60
CA ILE A 253 -25.86 8.39 -8.53
C ILE A 253 -26.78 9.40 -7.89
N LYS A 254 -26.37 10.68 -7.88
CA LYS A 254 -27.17 11.80 -7.36
C LYS A 254 -27.35 12.85 -8.45
N TRP A 255 -28.57 13.37 -8.55
CA TRP A 255 -28.93 14.44 -9.50
C TRP A 255 -29.75 15.53 -8.81
N LEU A 256 -29.80 16.70 -9.43
CA LEU A 256 -30.59 17.81 -8.92
C LEU A 256 -32.07 17.58 -9.24
N ASN A 257 -32.92 17.64 -8.21
CA ASN A 257 -34.34 17.65 -8.35
C ASN A 257 -34.79 19.10 -8.64
N GLY A 258 -35.36 19.32 -9.86
CA GLY A 258 -36.07 20.60 -10.09
C GLY A 258 -35.53 21.52 -11.17
N SER A 259 -34.83 21.05 -12.16
CA SER A 259 -34.74 21.76 -13.45
C SER A 259 -36.05 21.58 -14.26
N HIS A 260 -36.44 22.56 -14.98
CA HIS A 260 -37.72 22.85 -15.69
C HIS A 260 -38.56 21.71 -16.26
N ASP A 261 -38.08 20.46 -16.35
CA ASP A 261 -38.77 19.30 -16.93
C ASP A 261 -39.06 18.15 -15.95
N GLY A 262 -38.81 18.30 -14.63
CA GLY A 262 -39.35 17.40 -13.59
C GLY A 262 -39.01 15.93 -13.72
N HIS A 263 -37.77 15.56 -14.08
CA HIS A 263 -37.36 14.16 -14.15
C HIS A 263 -37.46 13.49 -12.78
N ARG A 264 -38.37 12.50 -12.71
CA ARG A 264 -38.67 11.74 -11.50
C ARG A 264 -37.86 10.47 -11.42
N ALA A 265 -37.80 9.88 -10.25
CA ALA A 265 -37.20 8.57 -10.04
C ALA A 265 -37.71 7.48 -11.01
N GLU A 266 -39.00 7.53 -11.36
CA GLU A 266 -39.64 6.61 -12.30
C GLU A 266 -39.02 6.68 -13.71
N ASP A 267 -38.67 7.89 -14.18
CA ASP A 267 -38.06 8.09 -15.51
C ASP A 267 -36.63 7.46 -15.54
N LEU A 268 -35.89 7.59 -14.46
CA LEU A 268 -34.61 6.93 -14.34
C LEU A 268 -34.77 5.40 -14.32
N GLY A 269 -35.72 4.88 -13.54
CA GLY A 269 -35.98 3.44 -13.47
C GLY A 269 -36.24 2.84 -14.88
N ALA A 270 -37.07 3.49 -15.68
CA ALA A 270 -37.35 3.06 -17.05
C ALA A 270 -36.11 3.16 -17.97
N LEU A 271 -35.31 4.22 -17.81
CA LEU A 271 -34.10 4.47 -18.61
C LEU A 271 -33.01 3.41 -18.38
N VAL A 272 -32.78 3.03 -17.13
CA VAL A 272 -31.62 2.20 -16.74
C VAL A 272 -31.96 0.70 -16.59
N GLN A 273 -33.23 0.32 -16.54
CA GLN A 273 -33.67 -1.05 -16.23
C GLN A 273 -33.05 -2.15 -17.10
N ARG A 274 -32.66 -1.84 -18.34
CA ARG A 274 -32.03 -2.78 -19.26
C ARG A 274 -30.50 -2.85 -19.10
N HIS A 275 -29.89 -1.95 -18.30
CA HIS A 275 -28.45 -1.77 -18.17
C HIS A 275 -27.95 -2.01 -16.76
N VAL A 276 -28.85 -2.30 -15.81
CA VAL A 276 -28.50 -2.56 -14.40
C VAL A 276 -28.89 -3.98 -14.02
N ILE A 277 -28.15 -4.56 -13.10
CA ILE A 277 -28.45 -5.87 -12.51
C ILE A 277 -29.59 -5.72 -11.51
N ALA A 278 -29.53 -4.68 -10.69
CA ALA A 278 -30.55 -4.33 -9.71
C ALA A 278 -30.58 -2.83 -9.43
N ILE A 279 -31.76 -2.35 -9.06
CA ILE A 279 -31.94 -1.02 -8.46
C ILE A 279 -32.27 -1.28 -6.99
N LYS A 280 -31.33 -0.95 -6.08
CA LYS A 280 -31.48 -1.20 -4.64
C LYS A 280 -32.23 -0.09 -3.93
N ASP A 281 -32.03 1.14 -4.37
CA ASP A 281 -32.71 2.33 -3.85
C ASP A 281 -32.95 3.29 -5.01
N LEU A 282 -34.12 3.91 -4.99
CA LEU A 282 -34.53 4.86 -6.03
C LEU A 282 -35.42 5.91 -5.38
N ASN A 283 -34.86 7.09 -5.19
CA ASN A 283 -35.54 8.23 -4.60
C ASN A 283 -35.41 9.45 -5.54
N ASP A 284 -36.21 10.47 -5.31
CA ASP A 284 -36.06 11.72 -6.04
C ASP A 284 -34.72 12.37 -5.73
N GLY A 285 -33.82 12.37 -6.71
CA GLY A 285 -32.47 12.94 -6.62
C GLY A 285 -31.36 11.95 -6.28
N GLN A 286 -31.64 10.66 -6.01
CA GLN A 286 -30.63 9.64 -5.75
C GLN A 286 -31.07 8.25 -6.19
N ALA A 287 -30.16 7.48 -6.76
CA ALA A 287 -30.34 6.04 -7.02
C ALA A 287 -29.10 5.23 -6.61
N ILE A 288 -29.35 4.00 -6.14
CA ILE A 288 -28.30 3.00 -5.91
C ILE A 288 -28.51 1.89 -6.93
N LEU A 289 -27.56 1.78 -7.87
CA LEU A 289 -27.60 0.84 -8.99
C LEU A 289 -26.52 -0.22 -8.81
N THR A 290 -26.89 -1.49 -8.99
CA THR A 290 -25.93 -2.60 -8.99
C THR A 290 -25.50 -2.89 -10.44
N LEU A 291 -24.21 -2.82 -10.72
CA LEU A 291 -23.59 -2.94 -12.05
C LEU A 291 -22.39 -3.90 -12.01
N HIS A 292 -21.95 -4.39 -13.17
CA HIS A 292 -20.75 -5.24 -13.27
C HIS A 292 -19.44 -4.45 -13.37
N SER A 293 -19.46 -3.17 -13.77
CA SER A 293 -18.23 -2.42 -14.02
C SER A 293 -18.42 -0.90 -14.00
N ASP A 294 -17.29 -0.19 -13.79
CA ASP A 294 -17.21 1.27 -13.96
C ASP A 294 -17.62 1.73 -15.37
N ARG A 295 -17.39 0.86 -16.38
CA ARG A 295 -17.75 1.16 -17.78
C ARG A 295 -19.26 1.22 -17.97
N GLU A 296 -19.99 0.34 -17.30
CA GLU A 296 -21.47 0.37 -17.28
C GLU A 296 -21.97 1.61 -16.54
N ALA A 297 -21.36 1.95 -15.41
CA ALA A 297 -21.70 3.17 -14.68
C ALA A 297 -21.48 4.44 -15.53
N ALA A 298 -20.36 4.50 -16.27
CA ALA A 298 -20.11 5.60 -17.22
C ALA A 298 -21.14 5.65 -18.35
N THR A 299 -21.61 4.50 -18.84
CA THR A 299 -22.65 4.41 -19.86
C THR A 299 -23.99 4.95 -19.34
N ILE A 300 -24.37 4.54 -18.13
CA ILE A 300 -25.60 5.03 -17.47
C ILE A 300 -25.52 6.54 -17.24
N LEU A 301 -24.38 7.03 -16.73
CA LEU A 301 -24.18 8.47 -16.56
C LEU A 301 -24.40 9.24 -17.86
N LYS A 302 -23.83 8.74 -18.97
CA LYS A 302 -24.01 9.36 -20.29
C LYS A 302 -25.48 9.36 -20.72
N MET A 303 -26.19 8.25 -20.51
CA MET A 303 -27.62 8.16 -20.83
C MET A 303 -28.45 9.14 -20.00
N MET A 304 -28.18 9.24 -18.70
CA MET A 304 -28.90 10.19 -17.83
C MET A 304 -28.70 11.63 -18.28
N VAL A 305 -27.44 12.04 -18.56
CA VAL A 305 -27.14 13.40 -19.05
C VAL A 305 -27.80 13.67 -20.39
N GLN A 306 -27.82 12.70 -21.33
CA GLN A 306 -28.49 12.82 -22.61
C GLN A 306 -30.03 12.92 -22.49
N SER A 307 -30.58 12.34 -21.42
CA SER A 307 -32.02 12.41 -21.12
C SER A 307 -32.39 13.65 -20.25
N GLY A 308 -31.47 14.58 -20.05
CA GLY A 308 -31.73 15.84 -19.36
C GLY A 308 -31.53 15.81 -17.83
N PHE A 309 -31.02 14.72 -17.26
CA PHE A 309 -30.70 14.69 -15.83
C PHE A 309 -29.45 15.52 -15.52
N GLU A 310 -29.54 16.43 -14.57
CA GLU A 310 -28.39 17.17 -14.04
C GLU A 310 -27.67 16.37 -12.95
N VAL A 311 -26.82 15.43 -13.38
CA VAL A 311 -26.06 14.57 -12.45
C VAL A 311 -24.91 15.35 -11.84
N HIS A 312 -24.83 15.40 -10.52
CA HIS A 312 -23.76 16.08 -9.78
C HIS A 312 -22.83 15.14 -9.02
N ASN A 313 -23.22 13.87 -8.82
CA ASN A 313 -22.37 12.88 -8.18
C ASN A 313 -22.60 11.48 -8.78
N LEU A 314 -21.51 10.76 -9.01
CA LEU A 314 -21.46 9.32 -9.26
C LEU A 314 -20.36 8.75 -8.39
N SER A 315 -20.68 7.90 -7.46
CA SER A 315 -19.71 7.30 -6.53
C SER A 315 -19.96 5.82 -6.35
N LEU A 316 -18.89 5.04 -6.27
CA LEU A 316 -18.92 3.66 -5.83
C LEU A 316 -19.21 3.62 -4.32
N LEU A 317 -20.20 2.84 -3.88
CA LEU A 317 -20.57 2.74 -2.46
C LEU A 317 -19.59 1.88 -1.68
N GLU A 318 -19.15 0.76 -2.26
CA GLU A 318 -18.18 -0.14 -1.66
C GLU A 318 -17.12 -0.49 -2.70
N THR A 319 -15.86 -0.41 -2.31
CA THR A 319 -14.74 -0.79 -3.17
C THR A 319 -14.73 -2.31 -3.40
N ARG A 320 -14.01 -2.75 -4.44
CA ARG A 320 -13.87 -4.17 -4.76
C ARG A 320 -13.30 -4.95 -3.58
N LEU A 321 -12.29 -4.39 -2.92
CA LEU A 321 -11.68 -4.99 -1.73
C LEU A 321 -12.66 -5.04 -0.56
N GLU A 322 -13.45 -4.00 -0.30
CA GLU A 322 -14.45 -4.01 0.78
C GLU A 322 -15.45 -5.14 0.61
N LYS A 323 -15.97 -5.37 -0.60
CA LYS A 323 -16.86 -6.51 -0.88
C LYS A 323 -16.21 -7.87 -0.68
N LEU A 324 -14.94 -8.03 -1.10
CA LEU A 324 -14.18 -9.26 -0.88
C LEU A 324 -13.98 -9.54 0.61
N PHE A 325 -13.75 -8.49 1.41
CA PHE A 325 -13.60 -8.61 2.85
C PHE A 325 -14.92 -8.92 3.55
N ALA A 326 -16.03 -8.28 3.18
CA ALA A 326 -17.35 -8.53 3.76
C ALA A 326 -17.80 -9.99 3.55
N LYS A 327 -17.57 -10.57 2.36
CA LYS A 327 -17.89 -11.98 2.07
C LYS A 327 -17.06 -13.00 2.86
N LYS A 328 -15.85 -12.65 3.32
CA LYS A 328 -14.98 -13.55 4.10
C LYS A 328 -15.20 -13.45 5.61
N SER A 329 -15.93 -12.43 6.06
CA SER A 329 -16.26 -12.21 7.48
C SER A 329 -17.63 -12.79 7.88
N SER A 330 -18.39 -13.28 6.92
CA SER A 330 -19.65 -14.02 7.07
C SER A 330 -19.42 -15.52 6.95
#